data_742676e416a9eb1a78a559357b53a2cd
#
_entry.id   742676e416a9eb1a78a559357b53a2cd
#
_cell.length_a   1.000
_cell.length_b   1.000
_cell.length_c   1.000
_cell.angle_alpha   90.00
_cell.angle_beta   90.00
_cell.angle_gamma   90.00
#
_symmetry.space_group_name_H-M   'P 1'
#
loop_
_entity.id
_entity.type
_entity.pdbx_description
1 polymer ?
#
loop_
_entity_poly.entity_id
_entity_poly.type
_entity_poly.pdbx_seq_one_letter_code
_entity_poly.pdbx_strand_id
1 'polypeptide(L)'
;MAVANGRALTGELALLGHDLRTPLTIIHGYAQLLKSDELSPEQRARACELILEKCQELNVLIRAFLEQREPALEPIAAVEQTA
;
A
#
# COMPACT_ATOMS: atom_id res chain seq x y z
N MET A 1 -23.04 -18.21 -12.60
CA MET A 1 -21.59 -18.35 -12.54
C MET A 1 -20.90 -17.01 -12.32
N ALA A 2 -21.20 -16.04 -13.15
CA ALA A 2 -20.58 -14.73 -13.00
C ALA A 2 -20.87 -14.11 -11.64
N VAL A 3 -22.07 -14.35 -11.11
CA VAL A 3 -22.44 -13.79 -9.81
C VAL A 3 -21.56 -14.36 -8.71
N ALA A 4 -21.33 -15.67 -8.73
CA ALA A 4 -20.50 -16.31 -7.73
C ALA A 4 -19.06 -15.79 -7.80
N ASN A 5 -18.55 -15.64 -9.03
CA ASN A 5 -17.20 -15.11 -9.20
C ASN A 5 -17.12 -13.66 -8.76
N GLY A 6 -18.17 -12.90 -9.00
CA GLY A 6 -18.21 -11.51 -8.56
C GLY A 6 -18.17 -11.40 -7.05
N ARG A 7 -18.86 -12.31 -6.35
CA ARG A 7 -18.82 -12.29 -4.89
C ARG A 7 -17.45 -12.61 -4.36
N ALA A 8 -16.79 -13.62 -4.93
CA ALA A 8 -15.45 -13.97 -4.49
C ALA A 8 -14.49 -12.82 -4.72
N LEU A 9 -14.59 -12.18 -5.89
CA LEU A 9 -13.72 -11.04 -6.18
C LEU A 9 -14.01 -9.89 -5.23
N THR A 10 -15.28 -9.63 -4.96
CA THR A 10 -15.65 -8.56 -4.04
C THR A 10 -15.09 -8.82 -2.65
N GLY A 11 -15.16 -10.08 -2.18
CA GLY A 11 -14.61 -10.42 -0.89
C GLY A 11 -13.10 -10.23 -0.83
N GLU A 12 -12.40 -10.63 -1.90
CA GLU A 12 -10.96 -10.45 -1.96
C GLU A 12 -10.58 -8.98 -1.99
N LEU A 13 -11.33 -8.18 -2.74
CA LEU A 13 -11.08 -6.75 -2.77
C LEU A 13 -11.35 -6.09 -1.44
N ALA A 14 -12.38 -6.55 -0.73
CA ALA A 14 -12.67 -6.00 0.59
C ALA A 14 -11.56 -6.31 1.56
N LEU A 15 -11.01 -7.53 1.53
CA LEU A 15 -9.90 -7.90 2.38
C LEU A 15 -8.66 -7.09 2.05
N LEU A 16 -8.38 -6.94 0.77
CA LEU A 16 -7.24 -6.13 0.35
C LEU A 16 -7.39 -4.69 0.83
N GLY A 17 -8.59 -4.12 0.65
CA GLY A 17 -8.85 -2.77 1.12
C GLY A 17 -8.62 -2.64 2.62
N HIS A 18 -9.06 -3.64 3.37
CA HIS A 18 -8.85 -3.65 4.81
C HIS A 18 -7.36 -3.68 5.14
N ASP A 19 -6.61 -4.54 4.45
CA ASP A 19 -5.19 -4.68 4.71
C ASP A 19 -4.40 -3.44 4.30
N LEU A 20 -4.85 -2.74 3.25
CA LEU A 20 -4.18 -1.52 2.82
C LEU A 20 -4.46 -0.35 3.77
N ARG A 21 -5.57 -0.39 4.47
CA ARG A 21 -5.99 0.74 5.29
C ARG A 21 -5.02 1.01 6.43
N THR A 22 -4.50 -0.04 7.06
CA THR A 22 -3.62 0.14 8.21
C THR A 22 -2.36 0.92 7.86
N PRO A 23 -1.57 0.50 6.86
CA PRO A 23 -0.39 1.29 6.51
C PRO A 23 -0.75 2.68 5.97
N LEU A 24 -1.88 2.80 5.25
CA LEU A 24 -2.30 4.12 4.77
C LEU A 24 -2.62 5.05 5.92
N THR A 25 -3.28 4.56 6.96
CA THR A 25 -3.58 5.38 8.13
C THR A 25 -2.31 5.86 8.79
N ILE A 26 -1.32 4.99 8.89
CA ILE A 26 -0.04 5.36 9.50
C ILE A 26 0.67 6.41 8.66
N ILE A 27 0.69 6.23 7.34
CA ILE A 27 1.29 7.21 6.43
C ILE A 27 0.61 8.56 6.59
N HIS A 28 -0.71 8.55 6.60
CA HIS A 28 -1.48 9.78 6.73
C HIS A 28 -1.18 10.50 8.04
N GLY A 29 -1.10 9.73 9.13
CA GLY A 29 -0.80 10.32 10.43
C GLY A 29 0.56 10.98 10.46
N TYR A 30 1.58 10.30 9.97
CA TYR A 30 2.91 10.87 9.96
C TYR A 30 3.03 12.05 8.99
N ALA A 31 2.33 11.98 7.87
CA ALA A 31 2.32 13.11 6.94
C ALA A 31 1.71 14.34 7.60
N GLN A 32 0.65 14.15 8.38
CA GLN A 32 0.06 15.27 9.10
C GLN A 32 1.03 15.84 10.14
N LEU A 33 1.74 14.96 10.83
CA LEU A 33 2.75 15.43 11.78
C LEU A 33 3.84 16.24 11.09
N LEU A 34 4.24 15.80 9.90
CA LEU A 34 5.28 16.52 9.15
C LEU A 34 4.82 17.90 8.72
N LYS A 35 3.52 18.09 8.53
CA LYS A 35 3.00 19.41 8.20
C LYS A 35 3.11 20.38 9.37
N SER A 36 3.05 19.89 10.58
CA SER A 36 3.22 20.75 11.74
C SER A 36 4.71 21.04 11.91
N ASP A 37 5.02 22.15 12.55
CA ASP A 37 6.42 22.50 12.79
C ASP A 37 6.88 22.08 14.16
N GLU A 38 6.22 21.08 14.73
CA GLU A 38 6.48 20.68 16.10
C GLU A 38 7.51 19.57 16.23
N LEU A 39 7.91 18.97 15.11
CA LEU A 39 8.83 17.84 15.15
C LEU A 39 10.27 18.33 15.12
N SER A 40 11.13 17.66 15.90
CA SER A 40 12.55 17.87 15.80
C SER A 40 13.08 17.30 14.48
N PRO A 41 14.31 17.68 14.08
CA PRO A 41 14.89 17.08 12.86
C PRO A 41 14.96 15.56 12.91
N GLU A 42 15.29 15.00 14.07
CA GLU A 42 15.36 13.55 14.22
C GLU A 42 13.98 12.92 14.07
N GLN A 43 12.97 13.56 14.66
CA GLN A 43 11.61 13.06 14.55
C GLN A 43 11.11 13.16 13.12
N ARG A 44 11.48 14.23 12.40
CA ARG A 44 11.13 14.35 10.99
C ARG A 44 11.74 13.22 10.17
N ALA A 45 13.02 12.95 10.38
CA ALA A 45 13.69 11.91 9.65
C ALA A 45 13.04 10.56 9.94
N ARG A 46 12.70 10.32 11.20
CA ARG A 46 12.06 9.05 11.57
C ARG A 46 10.69 8.91 10.92
N ALA A 47 9.92 10.00 10.92
CA ALA A 47 8.60 9.98 10.30
C ALA A 47 8.69 9.66 8.81
N CYS A 48 9.66 10.26 8.12
CA CYS A 48 9.87 9.98 6.71
C CYS A 48 10.24 8.53 6.47
N GLU A 49 11.10 7.96 7.32
CA GLU A 49 11.48 6.56 7.19
C GLU A 49 10.27 5.65 7.35
N LEU A 50 9.43 5.96 8.34
CA LEU A 50 8.23 5.15 8.58
C LEU A 50 7.26 5.23 7.42
N ILE A 51 7.11 6.41 6.84
CA ILE A 51 6.26 6.54 5.66
C ILE A 51 6.79 5.68 4.52
N LEU A 52 8.09 5.72 4.29
CA LEU A 52 8.69 4.91 3.24
C LEU A 52 8.48 3.42 3.49
N GLU A 53 8.66 2.98 4.73
CA GLU A 53 8.43 1.59 5.09
C GLU A 53 7.00 1.17 4.80
N LYS A 54 6.03 2.03 5.17
CA LYS A 54 4.63 1.69 4.95
C LYS A 54 4.27 1.71 3.49
N CYS A 55 4.89 2.58 2.71
CA CYS A 55 4.69 2.56 1.27
C CYS A 55 5.17 1.25 0.66
N GLN A 56 6.29 0.72 1.15
CA GLN A 56 6.78 -0.56 0.68
C GLN A 56 5.83 -1.69 1.06
N GLU A 57 5.26 -1.63 2.27
CA GLU A 57 4.26 -2.62 2.66
C GLU A 57 3.07 -2.59 1.73
N LEU A 58 2.62 -1.39 1.37
CA LEU A 58 1.50 -1.27 0.43
C LEU A 58 1.85 -1.91 -0.91
N ASN A 59 3.04 -1.65 -1.40
CA ASN A 59 3.46 -2.23 -2.68
C ASN A 59 3.48 -3.75 -2.62
N VAL A 60 3.97 -4.30 -1.52
CA VAL A 60 4.01 -5.75 -1.36
C VAL A 60 2.61 -6.33 -1.37
N LEU A 61 1.68 -5.69 -0.63
CA LEU A 61 0.31 -6.17 -0.59
C LEU A 61 -0.36 -6.13 -1.95
N ILE A 62 -0.17 -5.03 -2.67
CA ILE A 62 -0.77 -4.88 -3.99
C ILE A 62 -0.16 -5.90 -4.95
N ARG A 63 1.14 -6.04 -4.94
CA ARG A 63 1.81 -6.97 -5.83
C ARG A 63 1.38 -8.41 -5.57
N ALA A 64 1.30 -8.78 -4.30
CA ALA A 64 0.89 -10.13 -3.95
C ALA A 64 -0.53 -10.40 -4.44
N PHE A 65 -1.43 -9.42 -4.28
CA PHE A 65 -2.79 -9.56 -4.75
C PHE A 65 -2.83 -9.77 -6.26
N LEU A 66 -2.09 -8.94 -7.00
CA LEU A 66 -2.10 -9.01 -8.45
C LEU A 66 -1.45 -10.30 -8.96
N GLU A 67 -0.38 -10.73 -8.32
CA GLU A 67 0.28 -11.96 -8.74
C GLU A 67 -0.59 -13.18 -8.55
N GLN A 68 -1.37 -13.18 -7.48
CA GLN A 68 -2.27 -14.31 -7.25
C GLN A 68 -3.37 -14.40 -8.29
N ARG A 69 -3.80 -13.24 -8.78
CA ARG A 69 -4.90 -13.22 -9.73
C ARG A 69 -4.44 -13.31 -11.16
N GLU A 70 -3.31 -12.67 -11.47
CA GLU A 70 -2.80 -12.63 -12.83
C GLU A 70 -1.28 -12.73 -12.78
N PRO A 71 -0.77 -13.93 -12.63
CA PRO A 71 0.67 -14.09 -12.50
C PRO A 71 1.46 -13.61 -13.71
N ALA A 72 0.80 -13.42 -14.84
CA ALA A 72 1.47 -12.98 -16.06
C ALA A 72 1.54 -11.47 -16.20
N LEU A 73 1.16 -10.73 -15.18
CA LEU A 73 1.18 -9.27 -15.22
C LEU A 73 2.60 -8.75 -15.07
N GLU A 74 3.35 -8.78 -16.15
CA GLU A 74 4.73 -8.33 -16.13
C GLU A 74 4.92 -6.83 -16.27
N PRO A 75 4.02 -6.10 -16.93
CA PRO A 75 4.22 -4.65 -17.08
C PRO A 75 4.41 -3.93 -15.76
N ILE A 76 3.85 -4.45 -14.68
CA ILE A 76 4.01 -3.80 -13.39
C ILE A 76 5.47 -3.81 -12.96
N ALA A 77 6.14 -4.93 -13.12
CA ALA A 77 7.55 -5.02 -12.77
C ALA A 77 8.39 -4.08 -13.65
N ALA A 78 8.04 -3.99 -14.93
CA ALA A 78 8.76 -3.10 -15.82
C ALA A 78 8.60 -1.65 -15.40
N VAL A 79 7.40 -1.27 -14.99
CA VAL A 79 7.15 0.09 -14.53
C VAL A 79 7.98 0.40 -13.30
N GLU A 80 8.05 -0.54 -12.39
CA GLU A 80 8.84 -0.33 -11.18
C GLU A 80 10.31 -0.15 -11.50
N GLN A 81 10.80 -0.87 -12.48
CA GLN A 81 12.21 -0.76 -12.84
C GLN A 81 12.52 0.59 -13.44
N THR A 82 11.58 1.19 -14.13
CA THR A 82 11.83 2.50 -14.74
C THR A 82 11.66 3.62 -13.73
N ALA A 83 10.98 3.38 -12.66
CA ALA A 83 10.82 4.40 -11.63
C ALA A 83 12.08 4.54 -10.83
#